data_6adedab0cfa0f7473ece6a81ab5238a2
#
_entry.id   6adedab0cfa0f7473ece6a81ab5238a2
#
_cell.length_a   1.000
_cell.length_b   1.000
_cell.length_c   1.000
_cell.angle_alpha   90.00
_cell.angle_beta   90.00
_cell.angle_gamma   90.00
#
_symmetry.space_group_name_H-M   'P 1'
#
loop_
_entity.id
_entity.type
_entity.pdbx_description
1 polymer ?
#
loop_
_entity_poly.entity_id
_entity_poly.type
_entity_poly.pdbx_seq_one_letter_code
_entity_poly.pdbx_strand_id
1 'polypeptide(L)'
;MIDLFVKGGPVMWPLLLFSLVAVAVILERGWSLRRGQVIPSDALSNLENLLDAQGVAAARNFARERSEPIFRVLETALQHAGHGREVIKEAVEEVGRREAAGLERYLNALGTVAASSPLLGLLGTVTGMIKVFTVISVQ
;
A
#
# COMPACT_ATOMS: atom_id res chain seq x y z
N MET A 1 -30.68 -5.70 -10.02
CA MET A 1 -29.60 -5.19 -9.15
C MET A 1 -30.01 -3.95 -8.37
N ILE A 2 -30.69 -2.98 -8.98
CA ILE A 2 -31.18 -1.75 -8.32
C ILE A 2 -32.20 -2.08 -7.21
N ASP A 3 -33.07 -3.08 -7.42
CA ASP A 3 -34.08 -3.50 -6.43
C ASP A 3 -33.46 -4.07 -5.14
N LEU A 4 -32.31 -4.73 -5.23
CA LEU A 4 -31.56 -5.20 -4.06
C LEU A 4 -30.96 -4.02 -3.26
N PHE A 5 -30.56 -2.96 -3.96
CA PHE A 5 -30.04 -1.74 -3.34
C PHE A 5 -31.13 -1.00 -2.55
N VAL A 6 -32.33 -0.88 -3.14
CA VAL A 6 -33.47 -0.22 -2.50
C VAL A 6 -33.95 -1.03 -1.30
N LYS A 7 -33.96 -2.37 -1.38
CA LYS A 7 -34.34 -3.28 -0.29
C LYS A 7 -33.34 -3.32 0.87
N GLY A 8 -32.04 -3.08 0.58
CA GLY A 8 -30.98 -3.08 1.59
C GLY A 8 -30.95 -1.85 2.52
N GLY A 9 -31.76 -0.84 2.22
CA GLY A 9 -31.92 0.35 3.07
C GLY A 9 -30.67 1.24 3.15
N PRO A 10 -30.62 2.17 4.14
CA PRO A 10 -29.56 3.18 4.25
C PRO A 10 -28.15 2.62 4.48
N VAL A 11 -28.02 1.39 4.97
CA VAL A 11 -26.73 0.72 5.22
C VAL A 11 -26.00 0.36 3.93
N MET A 12 -26.72 0.27 2.78
CA MET A 12 -26.11 -0.02 1.50
C MET A 12 -25.18 1.11 1.00
N TRP A 13 -25.45 2.36 1.37
CA TRP A 13 -24.63 3.50 0.96
C TRP A 13 -23.20 3.47 1.53
N PRO A 14 -23.01 3.29 2.85
CA PRO A 14 -21.67 3.09 3.41
C PRO A 14 -20.93 1.89 2.84
N LEU A 15 -21.63 0.77 2.61
CA LEU A 15 -21.03 -0.43 2.00
C LEU A 15 -20.57 -0.19 0.57
N LEU A 16 -21.35 0.54 -0.22
CA LEU A 16 -20.96 0.92 -1.58
C LEU A 16 -19.74 1.83 -1.58
N LEU A 17 -19.70 2.81 -0.67
CA LEU A 17 -18.55 3.70 -0.51
C LEU A 17 -17.30 2.92 -0.10
N PHE A 18 -17.41 1.98 0.82
CA PHE A 18 -16.30 1.11 1.22
C PHE A 18 -15.81 0.24 0.06
N SER A 19 -16.73 -0.32 -0.73
CA SER A 19 -16.40 -1.08 -1.94
C SER A 19 -15.64 -0.21 -2.95
N LEU A 20 -16.08 1.01 -3.18
CA LEU A 20 -15.41 1.94 -4.09
C LEU A 20 -14.00 2.29 -3.61
N VAL A 21 -13.84 2.58 -2.31
CA VAL A 21 -12.53 2.86 -1.70
C VAL A 21 -11.62 1.63 -1.81
N ALA A 22 -12.14 0.43 -1.51
CA ALA A 22 -11.35 -0.79 -1.61
C ALA A 22 -10.85 -1.04 -3.04
N VAL A 23 -11.73 -0.89 -4.04
CA VAL A 23 -11.36 -1.03 -5.46
C VAL A 23 -10.33 0.02 -5.87
N ALA A 24 -10.51 1.28 -5.46
CA ALA A 24 -9.57 2.35 -5.76
C ALA A 24 -8.18 2.06 -5.18
N VAL A 25 -8.10 1.59 -3.91
CA VAL A 25 -6.84 1.22 -3.27
C VAL A 25 -6.19 0.01 -3.96
N ILE A 26 -6.98 -1.01 -4.32
CA ILE A 26 -6.46 -2.20 -5.03
C ILE A 26 -5.88 -1.81 -6.39
N LEU A 27 -6.57 -0.97 -7.17
CA LEU A 27 -6.10 -0.53 -8.47
C LEU A 27 -4.84 0.35 -8.35
N GLU A 28 -4.84 1.29 -7.43
CA GLU A 28 -3.69 2.16 -7.16
C GLU A 28 -2.48 1.35 -6.71
N ARG A 29 -2.67 0.39 -5.79
CA ARG A 29 -1.59 -0.48 -5.31
C ARG A 29 -1.11 -1.48 -6.33
N GLY A 30 -2.02 -2.07 -7.10
CA GLY A 30 -1.67 -2.95 -8.22
C GLY A 30 -0.82 -2.25 -9.27
N TRP A 31 -1.00 -0.94 -9.44
CA TRP A 31 -0.18 -0.12 -10.33
C TRP A 31 1.14 0.31 -9.68
N SER A 32 1.08 0.86 -8.47
CA SER A 32 2.23 1.42 -7.73
C SER A 32 3.25 0.35 -7.31
N LEU A 33 2.78 -0.85 -6.94
CA LEU A 33 3.63 -1.98 -6.52
C LEU A 33 4.07 -2.88 -7.67
N ARG A 34 3.90 -2.47 -8.93
CA ARG A 34 4.45 -3.23 -10.05
C ARG A 34 5.97 -3.35 -9.88
N ARG A 35 6.48 -4.57 -10.05
CA ARG A 35 7.89 -4.92 -9.86
C ARG A 35 8.85 -3.97 -10.57
N GLY A 36 8.51 -3.48 -11.75
CA GLY A 36 9.33 -2.55 -12.52
C GLY A 36 9.44 -1.13 -11.92
N GLN A 37 8.53 -0.74 -11.01
CA GLN A 37 8.60 0.55 -10.32
C GLN A 37 9.35 0.48 -8.97
N VAL A 38 9.40 -0.71 -8.38
CA VAL A 38 10.06 -0.91 -7.08
C VAL A 38 11.50 -1.39 -7.27
N ILE A 39 11.72 -2.29 -8.21
CA ILE A 39 13.03 -2.88 -8.52
C ILE A 39 13.22 -2.91 -10.04
N PRO A 40 13.68 -1.81 -10.67
CA PRO A 40 13.99 -1.79 -12.09
C PRO A 40 15.29 -2.54 -12.36
N SER A 41 15.19 -3.76 -12.91
CA SER A 41 16.32 -4.66 -13.17
C SER A 41 17.41 -4.01 -14.03
N ASP A 42 17.00 -3.27 -15.06
CA ASP A 42 17.94 -2.64 -16.01
C ASP A 42 18.76 -1.52 -15.34
N ALA A 43 18.11 -0.73 -14.47
CA ALA A 43 18.79 0.32 -13.74
C ALA A 43 19.70 -0.25 -12.64
N LEU A 44 19.34 -1.41 -12.07
CA LEU A 44 20.16 -2.10 -11.08
C LEU A 44 21.45 -2.64 -11.71
N SER A 45 21.35 -3.27 -12.90
CA SER A 45 22.51 -3.73 -13.66
C SER A 45 23.44 -2.59 -14.09
N ASN A 46 22.85 -1.43 -14.43
CA ASN A 46 23.65 -0.22 -14.73
C ASN A 46 24.40 0.29 -13.51
N LEU A 47 23.79 0.23 -12.31
CA LEU A 47 24.45 0.63 -11.07
C LEU A 47 25.61 -0.33 -10.73
N GLU A 48 25.43 -1.64 -10.90
CA GLU A 48 26.51 -2.63 -10.73
C GLU A 48 27.68 -2.33 -11.67
N ASN A 49 27.40 -2.13 -12.97
CA ASN A 49 28.43 -1.80 -13.95
C ASN A 49 29.17 -0.48 -13.62
N LEU A 50 28.46 0.52 -13.13
CA LEU A 50 29.06 1.77 -12.69
C LEU A 50 29.93 1.60 -11.46
N LEU A 51 29.49 0.77 -10.52
CA LEU A 51 30.26 0.47 -9.31
C LEU A 51 31.57 -0.20 -9.64
N ASP A 52 31.56 -1.18 -10.56
CA ASP A 52 32.75 -1.93 -10.97
C ASP A 52 33.71 -1.08 -11.85
N ALA A 53 33.17 -0.26 -12.75
CA ALA A 53 33.95 0.50 -13.71
C ALA A 53 34.46 1.85 -13.17
N GLN A 54 33.65 2.55 -12.37
CA GLN A 54 33.92 3.94 -11.95
C GLN A 54 33.93 4.12 -10.43
N GLY A 55 33.63 3.07 -9.67
CA GLY A 55 33.68 3.05 -8.23
C GLY A 55 32.45 3.62 -7.52
N VAL A 56 32.54 3.67 -6.17
CA VAL A 56 31.44 3.98 -5.26
C VAL A 56 30.84 5.37 -5.50
N ALA A 57 31.65 6.38 -5.83
CA ALA A 57 31.19 7.75 -6.02
C ALA A 57 30.24 7.89 -7.22
N ALA A 58 30.58 7.26 -8.36
CA ALA A 58 29.75 7.29 -9.55
C ALA A 58 28.42 6.52 -9.33
N ALA A 59 28.52 5.33 -8.75
CA ALA A 59 27.35 4.52 -8.42
C ALA A 59 26.40 5.26 -7.46
N ARG A 60 26.93 5.97 -6.44
CA ARG A 60 26.14 6.79 -5.51
C ARG A 60 25.43 7.93 -6.23
N ASN A 61 26.09 8.68 -7.10
CA ASN A 61 25.47 9.75 -7.86
C ASN A 61 24.32 9.24 -8.73
N PHE A 62 24.54 8.11 -9.41
CA PHE A 62 23.49 7.45 -10.18
C PHE A 62 22.29 7.03 -9.34
N ALA A 63 22.52 6.46 -8.15
CA ALA A 63 21.45 6.07 -7.24
C ALA A 63 20.66 7.30 -6.72
N ARG A 64 21.36 8.41 -6.46
CA ARG A 64 20.74 9.65 -5.95
C ARG A 64 19.80 10.32 -6.97
N GLU A 65 20.06 10.19 -8.25
CA GLU A 65 19.21 10.76 -9.32
C GLU A 65 17.91 9.97 -9.53
N ARG A 66 17.77 8.83 -8.87
CA ARG A 66 16.63 7.93 -9.01
C ARG A 66 15.62 8.13 -7.88
N SER A 67 14.34 7.96 -8.21
CA SER A 67 13.23 8.13 -7.28
C SER A 67 12.68 6.82 -6.72
N GLU A 68 13.06 5.69 -7.30
CA GLU A 68 12.58 4.37 -6.89
C GLU A 68 13.11 3.99 -5.50
N PRO A 69 12.28 3.36 -4.65
CA PRO A 69 12.63 3.05 -3.27
C PRO A 69 13.94 2.28 -3.09
N ILE A 70 14.23 1.35 -3.99
CA ILE A 70 15.45 0.54 -3.93
C ILE A 70 16.72 1.40 -4.04
N PHE A 71 16.71 2.47 -4.87
CA PHE A 71 17.89 3.31 -5.05
C PHE A 71 18.18 4.19 -3.84
N ARG A 72 17.18 4.57 -3.04
CA ARG A 72 17.40 5.27 -1.77
C ARG A 72 18.11 4.37 -0.75
N VAL A 73 17.73 3.10 -0.71
CA VAL A 73 18.41 2.10 0.15
C VAL A 73 19.84 1.89 -0.32
N LEU A 74 20.07 1.75 -1.64
CA LEU A 74 21.41 1.58 -2.22
C LEU A 74 22.28 2.83 -2.07
N GLU A 75 21.73 4.03 -2.25
CA GLU A 75 22.45 5.29 -1.99
C GLU A 75 22.96 5.32 -0.55
N THR A 76 22.11 4.94 0.41
CA THR A 76 22.51 4.90 1.83
C THR A 76 23.63 3.87 2.07
N ALA A 77 23.53 2.70 1.47
CA ALA A 77 24.60 1.68 1.56
C ALA A 77 25.92 2.21 0.98
N LEU A 78 25.88 2.82 -0.20
CA LEU A 78 27.06 3.39 -0.86
C LEU A 78 27.63 4.59 -0.11
N GLN A 79 26.80 5.40 0.54
CA GLN A 79 27.24 6.50 1.39
C GLN A 79 28.05 6.02 2.58
N HIS A 80 27.74 4.86 3.13
CA HIS A 80 28.42 4.29 4.29
C HIS A 80 29.44 3.21 3.92
N ALA A 81 29.75 3.03 2.62
CA ALA A 81 30.64 1.97 2.13
C ALA A 81 32.06 1.94 2.76
N GLY A 82 32.51 3.09 3.32
CA GLY A 82 33.79 3.18 4.06
C GLY A 82 33.69 2.87 5.56
N HIS A 83 32.50 2.59 6.08
CA HIS A 83 32.28 2.31 7.50
C HIS A 83 32.14 0.80 7.76
N GLY A 84 32.20 0.42 9.04
CA GLY A 84 32.03 -0.98 9.42
C GLY A 84 30.66 -1.56 9.01
N ARG A 85 30.62 -2.88 8.81
CA ARG A 85 29.44 -3.62 8.34
C ARG A 85 28.17 -3.32 9.17
N GLU A 86 28.32 -3.17 10.48
CA GLU A 86 27.19 -2.90 11.38
C GLU A 86 26.57 -1.53 11.12
N VAL A 87 27.38 -0.49 10.86
CA VAL A 87 26.90 0.86 10.54
C VAL A 87 26.12 0.86 9.21
N ILE A 88 26.66 0.17 8.20
CA ILE A 88 25.98 0.04 6.91
C ILE A 88 24.64 -0.66 7.10
N LYS A 89 24.60 -1.76 7.84
CA LYS A 89 23.41 -2.55 8.09
C LYS A 89 22.33 -1.72 8.80
N GLU A 90 22.69 -1.02 9.87
CA GLU A 90 21.75 -0.19 10.63
C GLU A 90 21.15 0.94 9.77
N ALA A 91 21.99 1.65 9.01
CA ALA A 91 21.55 2.70 8.11
C ALA A 91 20.61 2.18 7.00
N VAL A 92 20.94 1.05 6.40
CA VAL A 92 20.12 0.39 5.36
C VAL A 92 18.79 -0.10 5.93
N GLU A 93 18.78 -0.70 7.13
CA GLU A 93 17.57 -1.16 7.79
C GLU A 93 16.63 0.00 8.14
N GLU A 94 17.18 1.14 8.59
CA GLU A 94 16.37 2.31 8.90
C GLU A 94 15.70 2.89 7.65
N VAL A 95 16.46 3.10 6.57
CA VAL A 95 15.91 3.61 5.31
C VAL A 95 14.95 2.59 4.69
N GLY A 96 15.30 1.31 4.71
CA GLY A 96 14.45 0.23 4.22
C GLY A 96 13.09 0.20 4.92
N ARG A 97 13.05 0.35 6.25
CA ARG A 97 11.80 0.45 7.01
C ARG A 97 10.97 1.66 6.63
N ARG A 98 11.58 2.82 6.39
CA ARG A 98 10.88 4.03 5.94
C ARG A 98 10.26 3.86 4.55
N GLU A 99 11.00 3.28 3.61
CA GLU A 99 10.51 3.02 2.27
C GLU A 99 9.39 1.96 2.27
N ALA A 100 9.53 0.89 3.06
CA ALA A 100 8.47 -0.12 3.24
C ALA A 100 7.19 0.49 3.83
N ALA A 101 7.31 1.32 4.86
CA ALA A 101 6.16 2.03 5.44
C ALA A 101 5.46 2.95 4.42
N GLY A 102 6.23 3.58 3.53
CA GLY A 102 5.69 4.36 2.41
C GLY A 102 4.88 3.50 1.42
N LEU A 103 5.37 2.30 1.12
CA LEU A 103 4.69 1.33 0.26
C LEU A 103 3.41 0.77 0.91
N GLU A 104 3.39 0.65 2.24
CA GLU A 104 2.26 0.10 3.01
C GLU A 104 1.21 1.15 3.40
N ARG A 105 1.45 2.41 3.13
CA ARG A 105 0.68 3.56 3.63
C ARG A 105 -0.85 3.41 3.52
N TYR A 106 -1.35 2.87 2.41
CA TYR A 106 -2.79 2.72 2.18
C TYR A 106 -3.34 1.34 2.52
N LEU A 107 -2.49 0.37 2.87
CA LEU A 107 -2.93 -0.95 3.32
C LEU A 107 -3.67 -0.87 4.65
N ASN A 108 -3.31 0.07 5.51
CA ASN A 108 -4.03 0.34 6.77
C ASN A 108 -5.48 0.79 6.53
N ALA A 109 -5.73 1.63 5.51
CA ALA A 109 -7.08 2.03 5.13
C ALA A 109 -7.90 0.82 4.64
N LEU A 110 -7.29 -0.05 3.84
CA LEU A 110 -7.92 -1.29 3.37
C LEU A 110 -8.23 -2.24 4.54
N GLY A 111 -7.32 -2.35 5.52
CA GLY A 111 -7.53 -3.11 6.75
C GLY A 111 -8.72 -2.59 7.57
N THR A 112 -8.86 -1.27 7.69
CA THR A 112 -10.00 -0.64 8.39
C THR A 112 -11.32 -0.94 7.67
N VAL A 113 -11.35 -0.84 6.35
CA VAL A 113 -12.53 -1.20 5.53
C VAL A 113 -12.90 -2.68 5.72
N ALA A 114 -11.91 -3.57 5.67
CA ALA A 114 -12.12 -5.01 5.84
C ALA A 114 -12.66 -5.34 7.24
N ALA A 115 -12.15 -4.70 8.29
CA ALA A 115 -12.61 -4.90 9.66
C ALA A 115 -14.02 -4.33 9.92
N SER A 116 -14.37 -3.21 9.27
CA SER A 116 -15.67 -2.54 9.46
C SER A 116 -16.79 -3.15 8.63
N SER A 117 -16.48 -3.79 7.51
CA SER A 117 -17.48 -4.34 6.58
C SER A 117 -18.40 -5.41 7.22
N PRO A 118 -17.90 -6.38 8.01
CA PRO A 118 -18.77 -7.35 8.71
C PRO A 118 -19.71 -6.70 9.72
N LEU A 119 -19.25 -5.66 10.43
CA LEU A 119 -20.07 -4.94 11.41
C LEU A 119 -21.22 -4.19 10.72
N LEU A 120 -20.94 -3.56 9.57
CA LEU A 120 -21.99 -2.93 8.78
C LEU A 120 -22.98 -3.94 8.19
N GLY A 121 -22.50 -5.12 7.80
CA GLY A 121 -23.37 -6.22 7.36
C GLY A 121 -24.31 -6.68 8.47
N LEU A 122 -23.81 -6.87 9.69
CA LEU A 122 -24.60 -7.21 10.86
C LEU A 122 -25.64 -6.12 11.17
N LEU A 123 -25.23 -4.84 11.16
CA LEU A 123 -26.13 -3.72 11.34
C LEU A 123 -27.27 -3.73 10.29
N GLY A 124 -26.95 -4.06 9.05
CA GLY A 124 -27.94 -4.21 7.98
C GLY A 124 -29.00 -5.27 8.27
N THR A 125 -28.57 -6.44 8.79
CA THR A 125 -29.50 -7.53 9.17
C THR A 125 -30.39 -7.14 10.34
N VAL A 126 -29.83 -6.52 11.38
CA VAL A 126 -30.60 -6.04 12.55
C VAL A 126 -31.62 -4.98 12.11
N THR A 127 -31.21 -4.00 11.32
CA THR A 127 -32.10 -2.95 10.79
C THR A 127 -33.20 -3.54 9.91
N GLY A 128 -32.87 -4.55 9.12
CA GLY A 128 -33.82 -5.28 8.30
C GLY A 128 -34.89 -5.99 9.15
N MET A 129 -34.48 -6.70 10.22
CA MET A 129 -35.40 -7.35 11.13
C MET A 129 -36.33 -6.35 11.84
N ILE A 130 -35.81 -5.22 12.32
CA ILE A 130 -36.63 -4.17 12.96
C ILE A 130 -37.71 -3.70 11.99
N LYS A 131 -37.39 -3.44 10.73
CA LYS A 131 -38.36 -3.06 9.70
C LYS A 131 -39.47 -4.09 9.52
N VAL A 132 -39.13 -5.36 9.43
CA VAL A 132 -40.09 -6.44 9.29
C VAL A 132 -41.04 -6.48 10.50
N PHE A 133 -40.53 -6.44 11.70
CA PHE A 133 -41.35 -6.44 12.91
C PHE A 133 -42.25 -5.19 13.04
N THR A 134 -41.76 -4.02 12.62
CA THR A 134 -42.56 -2.80 12.62
C THR A 134 -43.74 -2.91 11.65
N VAL A 135 -43.56 -3.49 10.48
CA VAL A 135 -44.64 -3.70 9.49
C VAL A 135 -45.69 -4.68 10.02
N ILE A 136 -45.27 -5.75 10.68
CA ILE A 136 -46.21 -6.76 11.27
C ILE A 136 -46.99 -6.21 12.42
N SER A 137 -46.39 -5.32 13.24
CA SER A 137 -47.03 -4.77 14.43
C SER A 137 -48.06 -3.66 14.16
N VAL A 138 -48.11 -3.15 12.93
CA VAL A 138 -49.04 -2.07 12.50
C VAL A 138 -50.24 -2.65 11.75
N GLN A 139 -50.27 -3.94 11.47
CA GLN A 139 -51.44 -4.66 10.93
C GLN A 139 -52.26 -5.32 12.06
#